data_34f7c7c96957d37f68664618c5a3f407
#
_entry.id   34f7c7c96957d37f68664618c5a3f407
#
_cell.length_a   1.000
_cell.length_b   1.000
_cell.length_c   1.000
_cell.angle_alpha   90.00
_cell.angle_beta   90.00
_cell.angle_gamma   90.00
#
_symmetry.space_group_name_H-M   'P 1'
#
loop_
_entity.id
_entity.type
_entity.pdbx_description
1 polymer ?
#
loop_
_entity_poly.entity_id
_entity_poly.type
_entity_poly.pdbx_seq_one_letter_code
_entity_poly.pdbx_strand_id
1 'polypeptide(L)'
;MQTKDIATLYEIWCFIEVSHIVKEKLHLSNEDIDHRNRMEMNGLFTWDLGKGEHSRILFKKDDVELAELIYNPKSSERENNSVGITDLVVPTVPQKPDIVLQLTKNDLQEGMKMTYLFDAKYRIDGKDKNGVDVPPEDAINQMHRYRDAIYYKDCQSNALKKEVIGGYILFPGDGEPTDVAVSKFRKTIDEVNIGAFPLRPKDTHNRLLLEQFIEELIQNKSHETISKVIPQKGALLQVPNRLLVGLVGNSSRPEYTQSFLDGNAILYYTGPKFPTTISLHDLHYFVPVSYTHLRAHE
;
A
#
# COMPACT_ATOMS: atom_id res chain seq x y z
N MET A 1 -0.48 -37.51 16.07
CA MET A 1 -1.27 -36.29 15.83
C MET A 1 -0.34 -35.13 16.10
N GLN A 2 0.20 -34.49 15.06
CA GLN A 2 0.96 -33.24 15.27
C GLN A 2 -0.07 -32.11 15.56
N THR A 3 -0.12 -31.68 16.80
CA THR A 3 -0.87 -30.48 17.18
C THR A 3 -0.15 -29.30 16.56
N LYS A 4 -0.82 -28.56 15.68
CA LYS A 4 -0.31 -27.24 15.26
C LYS A 4 -0.15 -26.37 16.49
N ASP A 5 0.95 -25.65 16.55
CA ASP A 5 1.15 -24.62 17.56
C ASP A 5 0.03 -23.58 17.42
N ILE A 6 -0.49 -23.13 18.55
CA ILE A 6 -1.57 -22.13 18.62
C ILE A 6 -1.16 -20.81 17.92
N ALA A 7 0.13 -20.48 17.93
CA ALA A 7 0.68 -19.33 17.21
C ALA A 7 0.46 -19.47 15.70
N THR A 8 0.77 -20.62 15.12
CA THR A 8 0.52 -20.90 13.69
C THR A 8 -0.97 -20.85 13.34
N LEU A 9 -1.85 -21.33 14.23
CA LEU A 9 -3.30 -21.25 14.02
C LEU A 9 -3.78 -19.79 14.04
N TYR A 10 -3.20 -18.98 14.92
CA TYR A 10 -3.49 -17.56 14.99
C TYR A 10 -3.03 -16.80 13.74
N GLU A 11 -1.82 -17.09 13.22
CA GLU A 11 -1.32 -16.53 11.96
C GLU A 11 -2.27 -16.83 10.79
N ILE A 12 -2.69 -18.09 10.63
CA ILE A 12 -3.63 -18.48 9.58
C ILE A 12 -4.97 -17.78 9.74
N TRP A 13 -5.49 -17.69 10.98
CA TRP A 13 -6.73 -17.02 11.25
C TRP A 13 -6.63 -15.51 10.93
N CYS A 14 -5.53 -14.84 11.31
CA CYS A 14 -5.28 -13.45 10.96
C CYS A 14 -5.28 -13.22 9.44
N PHE A 15 -4.63 -14.13 8.69
CA PHE A 15 -4.63 -14.06 7.23
C PHE A 15 -6.04 -14.14 6.64
N ILE A 16 -6.85 -15.09 7.11
CA ILE A 16 -8.23 -15.24 6.68
C ILE A 16 -9.05 -13.99 7.03
N GLU A 17 -8.88 -13.45 8.23
CA GLU A 17 -9.60 -12.27 8.70
C GLU A 17 -9.24 -11.02 7.88
N VAL A 18 -7.95 -10.78 7.61
CA VAL A 18 -7.50 -9.71 6.72
C VAL A 18 -8.11 -9.87 5.33
N SER A 19 -8.15 -11.11 4.79
CA SER A 19 -8.74 -11.36 3.47
C SER A 19 -10.24 -11.01 3.42
N HIS A 20 -10.99 -11.34 4.48
CA HIS A 20 -12.41 -10.99 4.60
C HIS A 20 -12.60 -9.48 4.64
N ILE A 21 -11.79 -8.78 5.44
CA ILE A 21 -11.87 -7.31 5.54
C ILE A 21 -11.56 -6.65 4.18
N VAL A 22 -10.50 -7.07 3.50
CA VAL A 22 -10.15 -6.53 2.17
C VAL A 22 -11.29 -6.74 1.19
N LYS A 23 -11.87 -7.94 1.14
CA LYS A 23 -13.02 -8.25 0.30
C LYS A 23 -14.22 -7.34 0.59
N GLU A 24 -14.58 -7.20 1.87
CA GLU A 24 -15.71 -6.38 2.31
C GLU A 24 -15.50 -4.90 1.94
N LYS A 25 -14.29 -4.37 2.16
CA LYS A 25 -13.97 -2.95 1.89
C LYS A 25 -13.78 -2.62 0.41
N LEU A 26 -13.46 -3.60 -0.41
CA LEU A 26 -13.46 -3.48 -1.89
C LEU A 26 -14.85 -3.74 -2.48
N HIS A 27 -15.85 -4.11 -1.68
CA HIS A 27 -17.22 -4.44 -2.13
C HIS A 27 -17.26 -5.54 -3.21
N LEU A 28 -16.48 -6.59 -3.01
CA LEU A 28 -16.34 -7.69 -3.96
C LEU A 28 -17.25 -8.88 -3.64
N SER A 29 -17.70 -9.56 -4.69
CA SER A 29 -18.41 -10.85 -4.60
C SER A 29 -17.41 -12.02 -4.42
N ASN A 30 -17.90 -13.24 -4.30
CA ASN A 30 -17.01 -14.42 -4.27
C ASN A 30 -16.39 -14.71 -5.64
N GLU A 31 -17.04 -14.30 -6.72
CA GLU A 31 -16.57 -14.51 -8.09
C GLU A 31 -15.40 -13.59 -8.46
N ASP A 32 -15.28 -12.46 -7.76
CA ASP A 32 -14.21 -11.47 -7.93
C ASP A 32 -12.89 -11.87 -7.25
N ILE A 33 -12.86 -13.05 -6.62
CA ILE A 33 -11.73 -13.53 -5.84
C ILE A 33 -11.13 -14.79 -6.48
N ASP A 34 -9.89 -14.66 -6.93
CA ASP A 34 -9.12 -15.79 -7.42
C ASP A 34 -8.29 -16.38 -6.26
N HIS A 35 -8.77 -17.47 -5.73
CA HIS A 35 -8.08 -18.23 -4.69
C HIS A 35 -7.08 -19.20 -5.33
N ARG A 36 -5.81 -18.86 -5.29
CA ARG A 36 -4.73 -19.81 -5.56
C ARG A 36 -4.33 -20.58 -4.32
N ASN A 37 -5.29 -20.77 -3.42
CA ASN A 37 -5.06 -21.46 -2.16
C ASN A 37 -5.30 -22.96 -2.34
N ARG A 38 -4.25 -23.75 -2.20
CA ARG A 38 -4.41 -25.18 -1.94
C ARG A 38 -4.38 -25.39 -0.44
N MET A 39 -5.56 -25.58 0.16
CA MET A 39 -5.65 -26.28 1.42
C MET A 39 -5.32 -27.75 1.15
N GLU A 40 -4.14 -28.19 1.50
CA GLU A 40 -3.75 -29.60 1.40
C GLU A 40 -4.10 -30.31 2.70
N MET A 41 -4.88 -31.37 2.59
CA MET A 41 -5.19 -32.25 3.72
C MET A 41 -4.00 -33.20 3.92
N ASN A 42 -3.10 -32.83 4.83
CA ASN A 42 -1.99 -33.69 5.22
C ASN A 42 -2.45 -34.65 6.33
N GLY A 43 -2.89 -35.87 5.94
CA GLY A 43 -3.36 -36.89 6.86
C GLY A 43 -4.84 -36.75 7.23
N LEU A 44 -5.33 -37.65 8.11
CA LEU A 44 -6.76 -37.81 8.39
C LEU A 44 -7.43 -36.60 9.08
N PHE A 45 -6.67 -35.63 9.63
CA PHE A 45 -7.26 -34.50 10.40
C PHE A 45 -6.43 -33.20 10.44
N THR A 46 -5.44 -33.01 9.55
CA THR A 46 -4.63 -31.76 9.52
C THR A 46 -4.80 -31.03 8.20
N TRP A 47 -5.31 -29.80 8.29
CA TRP A 47 -5.35 -28.87 7.18
C TRP A 47 -4.11 -27.98 7.23
N ASP A 48 -3.33 -27.96 6.17
CA ASP A 48 -2.21 -27.06 6.01
C ASP A 48 -2.53 -26.03 4.94
N LEU A 49 -2.42 -24.73 5.32
CA LEU A 49 -2.38 -23.66 4.36
C LEU A 49 -0.99 -23.68 3.72
N GLY A 50 -0.90 -23.85 2.41
CA GLY A 50 0.37 -23.75 1.69
C GLY A 50 1.04 -22.40 1.94
N LYS A 51 2.36 -22.32 1.76
CA LYS A 51 3.13 -21.05 1.97
C LYS A 51 3.52 -20.44 0.63
N GLY A 52 3.50 -19.11 0.56
CA GLY A 52 3.91 -18.38 -0.64
C GLY A 52 2.90 -18.55 -1.79
N GLU A 53 3.31 -19.06 -2.96
CA GLU A 53 2.46 -19.22 -4.15
C GLU A 53 1.18 -20.00 -3.91
N HIS A 54 1.20 -20.91 -2.93
CA HIS A 54 0.07 -21.75 -2.59
C HIS A 54 -0.94 -21.08 -1.65
N SER A 55 -0.70 -19.84 -1.27
CA SER A 55 -1.58 -19.05 -0.38
C SER A 55 -1.64 -17.61 -0.81
N ARG A 56 -2.02 -17.41 -2.05
CA ARG A 56 -2.20 -16.12 -2.69
C ARG A 56 -3.68 -15.91 -3.01
N ILE A 57 -4.20 -14.75 -2.65
CA ILE A 57 -5.55 -14.31 -2.96
C ILE A 57 -5.46 -13.06 -3.83
N LEU A 58 -6.02 -13.10 -5.02
CA LEU A 58 -6.16 -11.96 -5.90
C LEU A 58 -7.60 -11.44 -5.84
N PHE A 59 -7.73 -10.17 -5.57
CA PHE A 59 -9.00 -9.44 -5.56
C PHE A 59 -9.11 -8.65 -6.85
N LYS A 60 -10.09 -8.99 -7.67
CA LYS A 60 -10.29 -8.42 -9.01
C LYS A 60 -11.70 -7.88 -9.14
N LYS A 61 -11.86 -6.89 -9.99
CA LYS A 61 -13.16 -6.43 -10.45
C LYS A 61 -13.07 -6.14 -11.94
N ASP A 62 -13.96 -6.73 -12.73
CA ASP A 62 -13.95 -6.61 -14.18
C ASP A 62 -12.56 -6.93 -14.79
N ASP A 63 -11.93 -8.01 -14.31
CA ASP A 63 -10.58 -8.47 -14.65
C ASP A 63 -9.43 -7.51 -14.25
N VAL A 64 -9.72 -6.40 -13.59
CA VAL A 64 -8.71 -5.48 -13.07
C VAL A 64 -8.30 -5.90 -11.65
N GLU A 65 -7.01 -6.11 -11.43
CA GLU A 65 -6.46 -6.41 -10.11
C GLU A 65 -6.52 -5.17 -9.21
N LEU A 66 -7.23 -5.30 -8.06
CA LEU A 66 -7.36 -4.24 -7.06
C LEU A 66 -6.45 -4.46 -5.87
N ALA A 67 -6.27 -5.70 -5.47
CA ALA A 67 -5.40 -6.07 -4.36
C ALA A 67 -4.91 -7.51 -4.49
N GLU A 68 -3.80 -7.77 -3.79
CA GLU A 68 -3.21 -9.08 -3.65
C GLU A 68 -2.84 -9.31 -2.18
N LEU A 69 -3.20 -10.46 -1.64
CA LEU A 69 -2.86 -10.88 -0.28
C LEU A 69 -2.10 -12.19 -0.31
N ILE A 70 -0.94 -12.25 0.36
CA ILE A 70 -0.03 -13.40 0.34
C ILE A 70 0.30 -13.80 1.77
N TYR A 71 0.17 -15.10 2.07
CA TYR A 71 0.56 -15.69 3.35
C TYR A 71 1.99 -16.26 3.28
N ASN A 72 2.84 -15.90 4.25
CA ASN A 72 4.22 -16.39 4.36
C ASN A 72 4.99 -16.35 3.02
N PRO A 73 5.12 -15.17 2.38
CA PRO A 73 5.81 -15.06 1.10
C PRO A 73 7.26 -15.53 1.21
N LYS A 74 7.74 -16.20 0.17
CA LYS A 74 9.15 -16.52 0.05
C LYS A 74 9.86 -15.31 -0.55
N SER A 75 10.77 -14.68 0.20
CA SER A 75 11.69 -13.70 -0.37
C SER A 75 12.73 -14.41 -1.24
N SER A 76 13.01 -13.89 -2.44
CA SER A 76 14.12 -14.36 -3.25
C SER A 76 15.43 -13.82 -2.69
N GLU A 77 16.40 -14.69 -2.42
CA GLU A 77 17.78 -14.29 -2.19
C GLU A 77 18.40 -13.85 -3.53
N ARG A 78 19.41 -12.95 -3.46
CA ARG A 78 20.02 -12.23 -4.59
C ARG A 78 20.53 -13.08 -5.76
N GLU A 79 20.65 -14.42 -5.62
CA GLU A 79 21.44 -15.24 -6.55
C GLU A 79 20.65 -16.20 -7.44
N ASN A 80 19.35 -16.37 -7.26
CA ASN A 80 18.59 -17.26 -8.13
C ASN A 80 17.54 -16.50 -8.93
N ASN A 81 17.63 -16.61 -10.26
CA ASN A 81 16.66 -16.13 -11.25
C ASN A 81 15.23 -16.71 -11.14
N SER A 82 14.84 -17.22 -9.99
CA SER A 82 13.46 -17.58 -9.71
C SER A 82 12.73 -16.28 -9.34
N VAL A 83 11.94 -15.77 -10.26
CA VAL A 83 10.91 -14.78 -10.04
C VAL A 83 10.03 -15.30 -8.90
N GLY A 84 10.26 -14.81 -7.68
CA GLY A 84 9.33 -15.03 -6.59
C GLY A 84 7.99 -14.39 -6.96
N ILE A 85 6.91 -14.84 -6.36
CA ILE A 85 5.54 -14.34 -6.60
C ILE A 85 5.41 -12.86 -6.31
N THR A 86 6.28 -12.34 -5.48
CA THR A 86 6.46 -10.93 -5.24
C THR A 86 7.85 -10.57 -5.76
N ASP A 87 7.95 -9.51 -6.53
CA ASP A 87 9.26 -8.93 -6.94
C ASP A 87 10.03 -8.37 -5.73
N LEU A 88 9.69 -8.82 -4.52
CA LEU A 88 10.29 -8.38 -3.27
C LEU A 88 11.61 -9.10 -3.04
N VAL A 89 12.65 -8.33 -2.84
CA VAL A 89 14.02 -8.79 -2.63
C VAL A 89 14.52 -8.35 -1.27
N VAL A 90 15.17 -9.25 -0.56
CA VAL A 90 15.83 -8.95 0.73
C VAL A 90 17.34 -9.08 0.55
N PRO A 91 18.05 -7.96 0.28
CA PRO A 91 19.46 -8.01 -0.08
C PRO A 91 20.40 -8.27 1.11
N THR A 92 19.92 -8.21 2.34
CA THR A 92 20.75 -8.33 3.55
C THR A 92 20.53 -9.64 4.28
N VAL A 93 19.56 -9.67 5.19
CA VAL A 93 19.23 -10.84 6.02
C VAL A 93 17.80 -11.26 5.69
N PRO A 94 17.53 -12.55 5.44
CA PRO A 94 16.18 -13.04 5.12
C PRO A 94 15.14 -12.53 6.11
N GLN A 95 14.10 -11.92 5.59
CA GLN A 95 12.95 -11.43 6.34
C GLN A 95 11.71 -12.20 5.87
N LYS A 96 10.86 -12.57 6.80
CA LYS A 96 9.67 -13.40 6.51
C LYS A 96 8.47 -12.79 7.22
N PRO A 97 7.80 -11.79 6.65
CA PRO A 97 6.53 -11.34 7.17
C PRO A 97 5.48 -12.43 6.98
N ASP A 98 4.54 -12.54 7.93
CA ASP A 98 3.49 -13.56 7.85
C ASP A 98 2.49 -13.26 6.74
N ILE A 99 2.15 -11.97 6.54
CA ILE A 99 1.14 -11.53 5.58
C ILE A 99 1.65 -10.31 4.82
N VAL A 100 1.51 -10.34 3.50
CA VAL A 100 1.77 -9.18 2.62
C VAL A 100 0.48 -8.81 1.92
N LEU A 101 0.07 -7.55 2.05
CA LEU A 101 -1.03 -6.93 1.31
C LEU A 101 -0.45 -5.94 0.30
N GLN A 102 -0.72 -6.15 -0.98
CA GLN A 102 -0.43 -5.20 -2.04
C GLN A 102 -1.74 -4.61 -2.56
N LEU A 103 -1.85 -3.29 -2.55
CA LEU A 103 -2.98 -2.55 -3.12
C LEU A 103 -2.56 -1.95 -4.46
N THR A 104 -3.35 -2.19 -5.50
CA THR A 104 -3.13 -1.60 -6.81
C THR A 104 -3.79 -0.23 -6.87
N LYS A 105 -3.02 0.80 -7.19
CA LYS A 105 -3.46 2.19 -7.32
C LYS A 105 -3.21 2.69 -8.73
N ASN A 106 -4.15 3.48 -9.24
CA ASN A 106 -4.09 4.01 -10.61
C ASN A 106 -4.13 5.55 -10.65
N ASP A 107 -3.96 6.20 -9.49
CA ASP A 107 -4.10 7.65 -9.36
C ASP A 107 -2.84 8.45 -9.73
N LEU A 108 -1.65 7.86 -9.60
CA LEU A 108 -0.38 8.46 -10.04
C LEU A 108 0.18 7.79 -11.28
N GLN A 109 0.17 6.48 -11.29
CA GLN A 109 0.65 5.64 -12.38
C GLN A 109 -0.24 4.40 -12.46
N GLU A 110 -0.58 3.97 -13.66
CA GLU A 110 -1.37 2.76 -13.87
C GLU A 110 -0.64 1.53 -13.31
N GLY A 111 -1.36 0.74 -12.51
CA GLY A 111 -0.86 -0.50 -11.95
C GLY A 111 0.19 -0.33 -10.84
N MET A 112 0.31 0.86 -10.24
CA MET A 112 1.24 1.07 -9.13
C MET A 112 0.81 0.25 -7.91
N LYS A 113 1.72 -0.57 -7.38
CA LYS A 113 1.46 -1.39 -6.19
C LYS A 113 1.99 -0.70 -4.93
N MET A 114 1.19 -0.76 -3.87
CA MET A 114 1.55 -0.30 -2.53
C MET A 114 1.57 -1.47 -1.57
N THR A 115 2.71 -1.75 -0.97
CA THR A 115 2.94 -2.93 -0.15
C THR A 115 2.89 -2.63 1.34
N TYR A 116 2.05 -3.38 2.05
CA TYR A 116 1.85 -3.33 3.49
C TYR A 116 2.12 -4.71 4.09
N LEU A 117 2.77 -4.73 5.24
CA LEU A 117 3.15 -5.97 5.92
C LEU A 117 2.33 -6.13 7.20
N PHE A 118 1.86 -7.35 7.46
CA PHE A 118 1.29 -7.72 8.75
C PHE A 118 2.04 -8.94 9.29
N ASP A 119 2.25 -8.95 10.60
CA ASP A 119 2.93 -10.02 11.30
C ASP A 119 2.10 -10.40 12.53
N ALA A 120 1.70 -11.66 12.62
CA ALA A 120 0.78 -12.14 13.64
C ALA A 120 1.56 -12.69 14.84
N LYS A 121 1.34 -12.14 16.02
CA LYS A 121 2.01 -12.55 17.25
C LYS A 121 1.00 -12.96 18.31
N TYR A 122 0.88 -14.25 18.56
CA TYR A 122 0.03 -14.76 19.64
C TYR A 122 0.67 -14.54 21.02
N ARG A 123 0.93 -13.26 21.33
CA ARG A 123 1.58 -12.84 22.58
C ARG A 123 1.19 -11.41 22.94
N ILE A 124 1.12 -11.12 24.24
CA ILE A 124 0.89 -9.81 24.84
C ILE A 124 2.03 -9.55 25.82
N ASP A 125 2.61 -8.34 25.81
CA ASP A 125 3.70 -7.96 26.74
C ASP A 125 3.18 -7.19 27.98
N GLY A 126 1.96 -7.49 28.40
CA GLY A 126 1.33 -6.91 29.58
C GLY A 126 0.33 -5.81 29.25
N LYS A 127 0.11 -4.89 30.22
CA LYS A 127 -0.86 -3.79 30.07
C LYS A 127 -0.17 -2.45 30.32
N ASP A 128 -0.66 -1.44 29.61
CA ASP A 128 -0.25 -0.06 29.84
C ASP A 128 -0.92 0.54 31.10
N LYS A 129 -0.63 1.82 31.38
CA LYS A 129 -1.18 2.56 32.54
C LYS A 129 -2.71 2.68 32.54
N ASN A 130 -3.33 2.51 31.37
CA ASN A 130 -4.76 2.60 31.17
C ASN A 130 -5.44 1.22 31.15
N GLY A 131 -4.68 0.14 31.34
CA GLY A 131 -5.18 -1.23 31.31
C GLY A 131 -5.32 -1.83 29.91
N VAL A 132 -4.80 -1.15 28.89
CA VAL A 132 -4.78 -1.61 27.49
C VAL A 132 -3.64 -2.60 27.30
N ASP A 133 -3.91 -3.71 26.65
CA ASP A 133 -2.90 -4.72 26.34
C ASP A 133 -1.85 -4.16 25.37
N VAL A 134 -0.59 -4.48 25.61
CA VAL A 134 0.56 -3.97 24.86
C VAL A 134 1.09 -5.05 23.91
N PRO A 135 1.29 -4.74 22.62
CA PRO A 135 1.91 -5.67 21.68
C PRO A 135 3.37 -5.94 22.04
N PRO A 136 3.96 -7.06 21.60
CA PRO A 136 5.36 -7.38 21.83
C PRO A 136 6.30 -6.30 21.27
N GLU A 137 7.18 -5.76 22.10
CA GLU A 137 8.11 -4.71 21.69
C GLU A 137 9.09 -5.20 20.61
N ASP A 138 9.59 -6.42 20.74
CA ASP A 138 10.47 -7.04 19.75
C ASP A 138 9.77 -7.22 18.38
N ALA A 139 8.46 -7.43 18.37
CA ALA A 139 7.68 -7.51 17.14
C ALA A 139 7.54 -6.13 16.45
N ILE A 140 7.32 -5.06 17.21
CA ILE A 140 7.34 -3.69 16.66
C ILE A 140 8.71 -3.39 16.05
N ASN A 141 9.80 -3.71 16.76
CA ASN A 141 11.16 -3.57 16.24
C ASN A 141 11.40 -4.41 14.96
N GLN A 142 10.74 -5.57 14.85
CA GLN A 142 10.78 -6.40 13.65
C GLN A 142 10.13 -5.69 12.46
N MET A 143 9.03 -4.95 12.65
CA MET A 143 8.38 -4.19 11.59
C MET A 143 9.27 -3.08 11.03
N HIS A 144 10.03 -2.39 11.89
CA HIS A 144 11.04 -1.44 11.43
C HIS A 144 12.09 -2.11 10.53
N ARG A 145 12.59 -3.29 10.94
CA ARG A 145 13.54 -4.05 10.13
C ARG A 145 12.95 -4.52 8.80
N TYR A 146 11.72 -5.01 8.80
CA TYR A 146 11.06 -5.46 7.58
C TYR A 146 10.90 -4.31 6.58
N ARG A 147 10.39 -3.17 7.02
CA ARG A 147 10.23 -1.99 6.17
C ARG A 147 11.56 -1.53 5.54
N ASP A 148 12.65 -1.62 6.29
CA ASP A 148 13.96 -1.15 5.82
C ASP A 148 14.75 -2.20 5.04
N ALA A 149 14.49 -3.49 5.22
CA ALA A 149 15.21 -4.59 4.59
C ALA A 149 14.61 -5.09 3.29
N ILE A 150 13.30 -4.86 3.06
CA ILE A 150 12.56 -5.36 1.89
C ILE A 150 12.53 -4.30 0.80
N TYR A 151 12.91 -4.70 -0.42
CA TYR A 151 12.99 -3.84 -1.60
C TYR A 151 12.27 -4.48 -2.78
N TYR A 152 11.87 -3.66 -3.72
CA TYR A 152 11.43 -4.05 -5.05
C TYR A 152 12.63 -3.98 -6.01
N LYS A 153 12.75 -4.96 -6.89
CA LYS A 153 13.76 -4.97 -7.95
C LYS A 153 13.10 -4.49 -9.24
N ASP A 154 13.47 -3.30 -9.67
CA ASP A 154 12.99 -2.74 -10.93
C ASP A 154 13.55 -3.54 -12.11
N CYS A 155 12.66 -4.12 -12.92
CA CYS A 155 13.03 -4.98 -14.05
C CYS A 155 13.75 -4.23 -15.17
N GLN A 156 13.56 -2.89 -15.29
CA GLN A 156 14.19 -2.10 -16.35
C GLN A 156 15.59 -1.62 -15.95
N SER A 157 15.72 -1.07 -14.75
CA SER A 157 16.98 -0.49 -14.27
C SER A 157 17.83 -1.46 -13.46
N ASN A 158 17.29 -2.63 -13.08
CA ASN A 158 17.88 -3.59 -12.15
C ASN A 158 18.22 -2.96 -10.77
N ALA A 159 17.67 -1.77 -10.48
CA ALA A 159 17.89 -1.05 -9.24
C ALA A 159 16.93 -1.55 -8.15
N LEU A 160 17.39 -1.50 -6.89
CA LEU A 160 16.57 -1.77 -5.73
C LEU A 160 15.87 -0.48 -5.30
N LYS A 161 14.54 -0.53 -5.24
CA LYS A 161 13.69 0.58 -4.79
C LYS A 161 12.96 0.19 -3.51
N LYS A 162 12.72 1.15 -2.63
CA LYS A 162 11.90 0.93 -1.44
C LYS A 162 10.46 0.68 -1.85
N GLU A 163 9.88 -0.40 -1.31
CA GLU A 163 8.54 -0.87 -1.69
C GLU A 163 7.58 -0.83 -0.50
N VAL A 164 8.06 -1.17 0.69
CA VAL A 164 7.20 -1.33 1.86
C VAL A 164 6.81 0.04 2.44
N ILE A 165 5.52 0.30 2.45
CA ILE A 165 4.92 1.53 2.99
C ILE A 165 4.82 1.47 4.51
N GLY A 166 4.31 0.35 5.04
CA GLY A 166 4.09 0.19 6.47
C GLY A 166 4.14 -1.25 6.94
N GLY A 167 4.30 -1.42 8.26
CA GLY A 167 4.31 -2.73 8.91
C GLY A 167 3.52 -2.73 10.20
N TYR A 168 2.68 -3.74 10.41
CA TYR A 168 1.71 -3.79 11.49
C TYR A 168 1.69 -5.14 12.17
N ILE A 169 1.62 -5.12 13.50
CA ILE A 169 1.47 -6.33 14.31
C ILE A 169 0.00 -6.62 14.54
N LEU A 170 -0.41 -7.86 14.31
CA LEU A 170 -1.70 -8.39 14.74
C LEU A 170 -1.48 -9.21 16.01
N PHE A 171 -2.13 -8.85 17.13
CA PHE A 171 -1.92 -9.52 18.41
C PHE A 171 -3.25 -9.70 19.16
N PRO A 172 -3.39 -10.71 20.04
CA PRO A 172 -4.66 -11.02 20.70
C PRO A 172 -4.94 -10.09 21.89
N GLY A 173 -4.68 -8.78 21.73
CA GLY A 173 -4.85 -7.77 22.76
C GLY A 173 -6.30 -7.34 22.97
N ASP A 174 -6.52 -6.55 24.03
CA ASP A 174 -7.81 -5.99 24.42
C ASP A 174 -7.66 -4.58 25.00
N GLY A 175 -8.79 -3.88 25.07
CA GLY A 175 -8.89 -2.60 25.76
C GLY A 175 -8.47 -1.38 24.91
N GLU A 176 -8.08 -1.56 23.65
CA GLU A 176 -7.78 -0.42 22.77
C GLU A 176 -9.06 0.35 22.43
N PRO A 177 -9.08 1.69 22.61
CA PRO A 177 -10.20 2.50 22.20
C PRO A 177 -10.46 2.44 20.70
N THR A 178 -11.71 2.37 20.27
CA THR A 178 -12.09 2.45 18.84
C THR A 178 -12.01 3.86 18.28
N ASP A 179 -11.98 4.87 19.14
CA ASP A 179 -11.75 6.26 18.69
C ASP A 179 -10.31 6.44 18.27
N VAL A 180 -10.10 6.66 16.98
CA VAL A 180 -8.79 6.89 16.34
C VAL A 180 -8.01 8.01 17.04
N ALA A 181 -8.68 9.05 17.52
CA ALA A 181 -8.03 10.18 18.18
C ALA A 181 -7.41 9.82 19.55
N VAL A 182 -7.91 8.76 20.19
CA VAL A 182 -7.48 8.32 21.53
C VAL A 182 -6.60 7.08 21.45
N SER A 183 -6.69 6.31 20.38
CA SER A 183 -5.92 5.08 20.17
C SER A 183 -4.42 5.38 20.05
N LYS A 184 -3.65 4.83 20.98
CA LYS A 184 -2.19 4.97 20.99
C LYS A 184 -1.53 4.31 19.78
N PHE A 185 -1.98 3.12 19.42
CA PHE A 185 -1.41 2.36 18.30
C PHE A 185 -1.77 3.00 16.98
N ARG A 186 -2.98 3.55 16.87
CA ARG A 186 -3.39 4.30 15.68
C ARG A 186 -2.53 5.54 15.47
N LYS A 187 -2.24 6.28 16.53
CA LYS A 187 -1.38 7.45 16.46
C LYS A 187 0.02 7.11 15.93
N THR A 188 0.64 6.01 16.38
CA THR A 188 1.95 5.59 15.87
C THR A 188 1.89 5.17 14.40
N ILE A 189 0.79 4.58 13.94
CA ILE A 189 0.57 4.27 12.54
C ILE A 189 0.50 5.56 11.71
N ASP A 190 -0.25 6.55 12.16
CA ASP A 190 -0.39 7.83 11.46
C ASP A 190 0.93 8.61 11.39
N GLU A 191 1.78 8.51 12.42
CA GLU A 191 3.05 9.22 12.50
C GLU A 191 4.19 8.53 11.72
N VAL A 192 4.28 7.19 11.78
CA VAL A 192 5.44 6.46 11.26
C VAL A 192 5.13 5.24 10.38
N ASN A 193 3.87 4.97 10.09
CA ASN A 193 3.37 3.81 9.36
C ASN A 193 3.79 2.45 9.97
N ILE A 194 4.01 2.42 11.28
CA ILE A 194 4.30 1.21 12.04
C ILE A 194 3.45 1.23 13.30
N GLY A 195 2.85 0.11 13.63
CA GLY A 195 2.04 -0.02 14.83
C GLY A 195 1.47 -1.41 15.02
N ALA A 196 0.38 -1.49 15.77
CA ALA A 196 -0.25 -2.76 16.08
C ALA A 196 -1.77 -2.65 16.09
N PHE A 197 -2.44 -3.74 15.80
CA PHE A 197 -3.88 -3.89 15.91
C PHE A 197 -4.19 -5.06 16.84
N PRO A 198 -4.92 -4.82 17.93
CA PRO A 198 -5.49 -5.91 18.71
C PRO A 198 -6.52 -6.65 17.83
N LEU A 199 -6.42 -7.97 17.77
CA LEU A 199 -7.30 -8.77 16.93
C LEU A 199 -7.54 -10.13 17.57
N ARG A 200 -8.78 -10.42 17.96
CA ARG A 200 -9.17 -11.69 18.57
C ARG A 200 -10.39 -12.29 17.88
N PRO A 201 -10.48 -13.61 17.80
CA PRO A 201 -11.69 -14.28 17.32
C PRO A 201 -12.94 -13.82 18.11
N LYS A 202 -14.03 -13.55 17.38
CA LYS A 202 -15.32 -13.10 17.93
C LYS A 202 -15.33 -11.70 18.57
N ASP A 203 -14.25 -10.96 18.51
CA ASP A 203 -14.16 -9.59 19.02
C ASP A 203 -14.40 -8.58 17.88
N THR A 204 -15.65 -8.16 17.75
CA THR A 204 -16.04 -7.21 16.70
C THR A 204 -15.52 -5.79 16.96
N HIS A 205 -15.24 -5.43 18.22
CA HIS A 205 -14.77 -4.11 18.59
C HIS A 205 -13.34 -3.85 18.07
N ASN A 206 -12.43 -4.77 18.37
CA ASN A 206 -11.04 -4.66 17.91
C ASN A 206 -10.91 -4.86 16.38
N ARG A 207 -11.76 -5.73 15.80
CA ARG A 207 -11.85 -5.90 14.35
C ARG A 207 -12.16 -4.59 13.63
N LEU A 208 -13.02 -3.75 14.18
CA LEU A 208 -13.41 -2.47 13.61
C LEU A 208 -12.21 -1.53 13.38
N LEU A 209 -11.21 -1.52 14.27
CA LEU A 209 -9.99 -0.70 14.10
C LEU A 209 -9.21 -1.10 12.86
N LEU A 210 -9.05 -2.39 12.62
CA LEU A 210 -8.36 -2.91 11.44
C LEU A 210 -9.19 -2.67 10.17
N GLU A 211 -10.50 -2.81 10.24
CA GLU A 211 -11.42 -2.51 9.13
C GLU A 211 -11.33 -1.06 8.67
N GLN A 212 -11.42 -0.11 9.61
CA GLN A 212 -11.28 1.32 9.32
C GLN A 212 -9.94 1.64 8.69
N PHE A 213 -8.88 1.05 9.21
CA PHE A 213 -7.54 1.24 8.69
C PHE A 213 -7.39 0.70 7.26
N ILE A 214 -7.84 -0.52 6.98
CA ILE A 214 -7.77 -1.09 5.62
C ILE A 214 -8.62 -0.26 4.64
N GLU A 215 -9.78 0.21 5.07
CA GLU A 215 -10.62 1.09 4.26
C GLU A 215 -9.90 2.40 3.91
N GLU A 216 -9.21 3.02 4.87
CA GLU A 216 -8.39 4.20 4.62
C GLU A 216 -7.23 3.91 3.65
N LEU A 217 -6.55 2.77 3.78
CA LEU A 217 -5.50 2.38 2.82
C LEU A 217 -6.04 2.26 1.40
N ILE A 218 -7.27 1.74 1.25
CA ILE A 218 -7.94 1.60 -0.04
C ILE A 218 -8.33 2.98 -0.60
N GLN A 219 -8.83 3.89 0.23
CA GLN A 219 -9.36 5.20 -0.18
C GLN A 219 -8.27 6.27 -0.37
N ASN A 220 -7.19 6.21 0.42
CA ASN A 220 -6.12 7.21 0.39
C ASN A 220 -5.44 7.29 -0.98
N LYS A 221 -5.12 8.50 -1.40
CA LYS A 221 -4.36 8.74 -2.63
C LYS A 221 -2.89 8.36 -2.45
N SER A 222 -2.30 7.85 -3.52
CA SER A 222 -0.92 7.38 -3.50
C SER A 222 0.09 8.43 -3.09
N HIS A 223 -0.06 9.67 -3.56
CA HIS A 223 0.88 10.75 -3.21
C HIS A 223 0.88 11.08 -1.71
N GLU A 224 -0.29 11.02 -1.05
CA GLU A 224 -0.40 11.27 0.39
C GLU A 224 0.32 10.17 1.19
N THR A 225 0.14 8.93 0.76
CA THR A 225 0.78 7.76 1.39
C THR A 225 2.29 7.78 1.20
N ILE A 226 2.77 8.05 -0.02
CA ILE A 226 4.20 8.09 -0.33
C ILE A 226 4.87 9.25 0.41
N SER A 227 4.22 10.42 0.50
CA SER A 227 4.78 11.59 1.18
C SER A 227 5.08 11.35 2.66
N LYS A 228 4.33 10.47 3.32
CA LYS A 228 4.57 10.09 4.73
C LYS A 228 5.81 9.21 4.92
N VAL A 229 6.25 8.50 3.88
CA VAL A 229 7.35 7.51 3.95
C VAL A 229 8.70 8.14 3.62
N ILE A 230 8.72 9.23 2.85
CA ILE A 230 9.95 9.88 2.41
C ILE A 230 10.42 10.90 3.45
N PRO A 231 11.73 10.92 3.81
CA PRO A 231 12.27 11.95 4.70
C PRO A 231 12.04 13.35 4.15
N GLN A 232 11.29 14.20 4.89
CA GLN A 232 10.90 15.52 4.42
C GLN A 232 11.80 16.64 4.94
N LYS A 233 12.60 16.40 6.00
CA LYS A 233 13.47 17.43 6.58
C LYS A 233 14.57 17.82 5.61
N GLY A 234 14.43 19.01 5.00
CA GLY A 234 15.41 19.54 4.05
C GLY A 234 15.38 18.89 2.65
N ALA A 235 14.52 17.92 2.42
CA ALA A 235 14.24 17.43 1.09
C ALA A 235 13.13 18.29 0.48
N LEU A 236 13.46 19.03 -0.56
CA LEU A 236 12.45 19.46 -1.52
C LEU A 236 11.95 18.18 -2.19
N LEU A 237 10.83 17.67 -1.71
CA LEU A 237 10.06 16.68 -2.46
C LEU A 237 9.61 17.38 -3.75
N GLN A 238 10.45 17.33 -4.74
CA GLN A 238 10.01 17.48 -6.11
C GLN A 238 9.24 16.21 -6.45
N VAL A 239 8.01 16.06 -5.91
CA VAL A 239 7.01 15.26 -6.60
C VAL A 239 6.95 15.88 -7.99
N PRO A 240 7.24 15.14 -9.05
CA PRO A 240 7.29 15.72 -10.39
C PRO A 240 5.88 15.93 -10.94
N ASN A 241 5.01 16.59 -10.19
CA ASN A 241 3.81 17.19 -10.71
C ASN A 241 4.20 18.47 -11.45
N ARG A 242 5.02 18.30 -12.49
CA ARG A 242 5.37 19.42 -13.36
C ARG A 242 4.15 19.77 -14.18
N LEU A 243 3.63 20.95 -13.91
CA LEU A 243 2.52 21.54 -14.62
C LEU A 243 3.11 22.46 -15.71
N LEU A 244 2.76 22.22 -16.96
CA LEU A 244 3.02 23.15 -18.03
C LEU A 244 1.86 24.13 -18.15
N VAL A 245 2.10 25.40 -17.88
CA VAL A 245 1.13 26.45 -18.11
C VAL A 245 1.32 26.97 -19.54
N GLY A 246 0.35 26.73 -20.39
CA GLY A 246 0.33 27.26 -21.76
C GLY A 246 -0.45 28.55 -21.83
N LEU A 247 0.19 29.66 -22.23
CA LEU A 247 -0.52 30.91 -22.46
C LEU A 247 -1.27 30.83 -23.80
N VAL A 248 -2.59 30.90 -23.73
CA VAL A 248 -3.47 30.99 -24.89
C VAL A 248 -3.93 32.45 -25.02
N GLY A 249 -3.44 33.13 -26.02
CA GLY A 249 -3.79 34.52 -26.24
C GLY A 249 -2.84 35.11 -27.26
N ASN A 250 -3.17 34.95 -28.52
CA ASN A 250 -2.49 35.66 -29.57
C ASN A 250 -3.56 36.38 -30.38
N SER A 251 -3.45 37.69 -30.48
CA SER A 251 -4.32 38.55 -31.28
C SER A 251 -4.38 38.15 -32.76
N SER A 252 -3.41 37.37 -33.24
CA SER A 252 -3.37 36.86 -34.62
C SER A 252 -4.20 35.62 -34.91
N ARG A 253 -4.74 34.94 -33.85
CA ARG A 253 -5.57 33.73 -34.00
C ARG A 253 -6.73 33.67 -32.98
N PRO A 254 -7.71 34.55 -33.08
CA PRO A 254 -8.81 34.60 -32.12
C PRO A 254 -9.64 33.31 -32.08
N GLU A 255 -9.85 32.66 -33.23
CA GLU A 255 -10.60 31.42 -33.34
C GLU A 255 -9.94 30.25 -32.56
N TYR A 256 -8.62 30.21 -32.57
CA TYR A 256 -7.85 29.24 -31.81
C TYR A 256 -7.98 29.47 -30.30
N THR A 257 -7.93 30.70 -29.85
CA THR A 257 -8.15 31.07 -28.46
C THR A 257 -9.56 30.70 -28.01
N GLN A 258 -10.57 30.98 -28.86
CA GLN A 258 -11.96 30.66 -28.58
C GLN A 258 -12.18 29.15 -28.45
N SER A 259 -11.54 28.33 -29.29
CA SER A 259 -11.65 26.87 -29.21
C SER A 259 -11.17 26.28 -27.87
N PHE A 260 -10.19 26.91 -27.22
CA PHE A 260 -9.77 26.55 -25.86
C PHE A 260 -10.78 26.98 -24.79
N LEU A 261 -11.37 28.16 -24.94
CA LEU A 261 -12.38 28.66 -24.01
C LEU A 261 -13.67 27.82 -24.07
N ASP A 262 -14.00 27.34 -25.25
CA ASP A 262 -15.19 26.50 -25.50
C ASP A 262 -14.94 25.01 -25.17
N GLY A 263 -13.73 24.62 -24.77
CA GLY A 263 -13.37 23.24 -24.45
C GLY A 263 -13.24 22.32 -25.67
N ASN A 264 -13.22 22.88 -26.89
CA ASN A 264 -13.18 22.14 -28.15
C ASN A 264 -11.77 21.98 -28.73
N ALA A 265 -10.74 22.56 -28.09
CA ALA A 265 -9.36 22.47 -28.56
C ALA A 265 -8.78 21.06 -28.31
N ILE A 266 -8.35 20.41 -29.39
CA ILE A 266 -7.73 19.07 -29.34
C ILE A 266 -6.20 19.18 -29.24
N LEU A 267 -5.61 20.26 -29.72
CA LEU A 267 -4.17 20.44 -29.81
C LEU A 267 -3.73 21.80 -29.31
N TYR A 268 -2.62 21.83 -28.56
CA TYR A 268 -1.93 23.04 -28.16
C TYR A 268 -0.60 23.16 -28.93
N TYR A 269 -0.41 24.25 -29.61
CA TYR A 269 0.83 24.53 -30.34
C TYR A 269 1.72 25.45 -29.53
N THR A 270 2.90 24.94 -29.14
CA THR A 270 3.95 25.81 -28.59
C THR A 270 4.70 26.48 -29.75
N GLY A 271 5.16 27.70 -29.53
CA GLY A 271 6.11 28.32 -30.45
C GLY A 271 7.42 27.50 -30.56
N PRO A 272 8.33 27.86 -31.48
CA PRO A 272 9.56 27.09 -31.74
C PRO A 272 10.56 27.05 -30.55
N LYS A 273 10.27 27.70 -29.45
CA LYS A 273 11.10 27.71 -28.23
C LYS A 273 10.39 26.95 -27.12
N PHE A 274 10.43 25.63 -27.18
CA PHE A 274 10.13 24.83 -26.01
C PHE A 274 11.30 24.90 -25.01
N PRO A 275 11.06 25.04 -23.69
CA PRO A 275 12.15 25.05 -22.72
C PRO A 275 12.96 23.76 -22.81
N THR A 276 14.21 23.84 -23.23
CA THR A 276 15.10 22.67 -23.40
C THR A 276 15.50 22.03 -22.07
N THR A 277 15.19 22.69 -20.96
CA THR A 277 15.48 22.23 -19.59
C THR A 277 14.43 21.30 -19.00
N ILE A 278 13.29 21.11 -19.68
CA ILE A 278 12.17 20.31 -19.22
C ILE A 278 11.96 19.14 -20.17
N SER A 279 12.07 17.91 -19.66
CA SER A 279 11.66 16.73 -20.40
C SER A 279 10.14 16.66 -20.50
N LEU A 280 9.61 16.39 -21.69
CA LEU A 280 8.17 16.16 -21.89
C LEU A 280 7.66 14.96 -21.10
N HIS A 281 8.50 13.98 -20.84
CA HIS A 281 8.17 12.81 -20.03
C HIS A 281 7.94 13.14 -18.55
N ASP A 282 8.42 14.29 -18.09
CA ASP A 282 8.24 14.76 -16.71
C ASP A 282 7.01 15.65 -16.53
N LEU A 283 6.25 15.91 -17.60
CA LEU A 283 5.03 16.72 -17.57
C LEU A 283 3.81 15.83 -17.34
N HIS A 284 3.13 16.05 -16.22
CA HIS A 284 1.93 15.31 -15.86
C HIS A 284 0.64 16.06 -16.17
N TYR A 285 0.71 17.39 -16.21
CA TYR A 285 -0.46 18.23 -16.44
C TYR A 285 -0.12 19.38 -17.39
N PHE A 286 -1.09 19.71 -18.22
CA PHE A 286 -1.07 20.91 -19.07
C PHE A 286 -2.30 21.74 -18.75
N VAL A 287 -2.11 23.02 -18.45
CA VAL A 287 -3.19 23.98 -18.20
C VAL A 287 -3.09 25.13 -19.18
N PRO A 288 -4.03 25.27 -20.12
CA PRO A 288 -4.13 26.47 -20.94
C PRO A 288 -4.71 27.61 -20.10
N VAL A 289 -4.05 28.77 -20.09
CA VAL A 289 -4.48 29.97 -19.36
C VAL A 289 -4.60 31.14 -20.34
N SER A 290 -5.73 31.81 -20.29
CA SER A 290 -5.93 33.05 -21.10
C SER A 290 -5.20 34.22 -20.46
N TYR A 291 -4.60 35.07 -21.29
CA TYR A 291 -3.84 36.25 -20.86
C TYR A 291 -4.67 37.25 -20.04
N THR A 292 -6.00 37.22 -20.16
CA THR A 292 -6.92 38.10 -19.40
C THR A 292 -7.01 37.76 -17.92
N HIS A 293 -6.63 36.56 -17.51
CA HIS A 293 -6.72 36.10 -16.11
C HIS A 293 -5.42 36.35 -15.30
N LEU A 294 -4.30 36.62 -15.96
CA LEU A 294 -3.01 36.87 -15.29
C LEU A 294 -2.84 38.27 -14.74
N ARG A 295 -3.70 39.24 -15.11
CA ARG A 295 -3.62 40.61 -14.65
C ARG A 295 -4.37 40.90 -13.34
N ALA A 296 -5.00 39.92 -12.72
CA ALA A 296 -5.85 40.16 -11.54
C ALA A 296 -5.12 40.09 -10.18
N HIS A 297 -3.80 39.89 -10.17
CA HIS A 297 -3.00 39.72 -8.93
C HIS A 297 -1.65 40.46 -8.98
N GLU A 298 -1.63 41.72 -9.44
CA GLU A 298 -0.57 42.65 -9.09
C GLU A 298 -1.09 43.67 -8.08
#